data_0442c5b66eebfc17e87b70b5cf4b19a0
#
_entry.id   0442c5b66eebfc17e87b70b5cf4b19a0
#
_cell.length_a   1.000
_cell.length_b   1.000
_cell.length_c   1.000
_cell.angle_alpha   90.00
_cell.angle_beta   90.00
_cell.angle_gamma   90.00
#
_symmetry.space_group_name_H-M   'P 1'
#
loop_
_entity.id
_entity.type
_entity.pdbx_description
1 polymer ?
#
loop_
_entity_poly.entity_id
_entity_poly.type
_entity_poly.pdbx_seq_one_letter_code
_entity_poly.pdbx_strand_id
1 'polypeptide(L)'
;SIAASVLVLAVRSLGGLQPAELRAYDRLLQQRLPNTTPERLLVIEATEADINRYGYPLPDAVLAQVIERLQPYEPRLIGLDIFRDRPEANSPLAPLLAEQDNLVGLCSGRLGQGDGIAPPPSLPTERLGFSNVVEDHDGVMRRHLLFMTPEVDDPCATEFSLSARLAIQYLDVEGIAPQILPDEQLQLGRAQFAPLQSHSGPYHNLDHWGFQVWLNYADTETFVQQISVSDLLTQNIDLESLENHIVLIGMSAPVSNPTDFFLTPAGANQWPRQQTEGVLLHAQMVNHLLTAALDGQSPIRVWPVGVELVWIAAWCGLGGLVGWRWRRLSMAVIAAGGSVLLLYGIAWGLLNLSWWVPLVPAAIGATLATVGTFASA
;
A
#
# COMPACT_ATOMS: atom_id res chain seq x y z
N SER A 1 -1.48 4.77 -38.37
CA SER A 1 -1.86 5.04 -36.96
C SER A 1 -3.02 4.14 -36.47
N ILE A 2 -4.09 3.96 -37.25
CA ILE A 2 -5.25 3.12 -36.84
C ILE A 2 -4.83 1.68 -36.52
N ALA A 3 -4.04 1.04 -37.37
CA ALA A 3 -3.56 -0.34 -37.14
C ALA A 3 -2.74 -0.44 -35.86
N ALA A 4 -1.89 0.57 -35.56
CA ALA A 4 -1.11 0.60 -34.31
C ALA A 4 -2.04 0.74 -33.09
N SER A 5 -3.06 1.61 -33.16
CA SER A 5 -4.05 1.73 -32.09
C SER A 5 -4.78 0.40 -31.82
N VAL A 6 -5.30 -0.22 -32.89
CA VAL A 6 -6.02 -1.51 -32.77
C VAL A 6 -5.14 -2.60 -32.17
N LEU A 7 -3.88 -2.70 -32.65
CA LEU A 7 -2.93 -3.70 -32.14
C LEU A 7 -2.65 -3.49 -30.64
N VAL A 8 -2.30 -2.27 -30.24
CA VAL A 8 -1.95 -1.98 -28.83
C VAL A 8 -3.15 -2.17 -27.91
N LEU A 9 -4.34 -1.73 -28.33
CA LEU A 9 -5.56 -1.91 -27.56
C LEU A 9 -5.94 -3.40 -27.44
N ALA A 10 -5.75 -4.20 -28.48
CA ALA A 10 -5.96 -5.64 -28.45
C ALA A 10 -4.98 -6.35 -27.49
N VAL A 11 -3.67 -6.01 -27.52
CA VAL A 11 -2.69 -6.58 -26.60
C VAL A 11 -2.98 -6.18 -25.16
N ARG A 12 -3.39 -4.92 -24.95
CA ARG A 12 -3.79 -4.43 -23.61
C ARG A 12 -5.03 -5.15 -23.10
N SER A 13 -6.07 -5.31 -23.91
CA SER A 13 -7.31 -5.99 -23.53
C SER A 13 -7.13 -7.49 -23.20
N LEU A 14 -6.02 -8.07 -23.62
CA LEU A 14 -5.59 -9.43 -23.27
C LEU A 14 -4.63 -9.48 -22.06
N GLY A 15 -4.39 -8.35 -21.40
CA GLY A 15 -3.49 -8.26 -20.25
C GLY A 15 -1.99 -8.28 -20.59
N GLY A 16 -1.62 -8.34 -21.88
CA GLY A 16 -0.23 -8.48 -22.30
C GLY A 16 0.70 -7.32 -21.93
N LEU A 17 0.15 -6.14 -21.62
CA LEU A 17 0.93 -4.97 -21.22
C LEU A 17 0.94 -4.73 -19.71
N GLN A 18 0.12 -5.45 -18.92
CA GLN A 18 0.00 -5.26 -17.48
C GLN A 18 1.34 -5.29 -16.72
N PRO A 19 2.24 -6.28 -16.94
CA PRO A 19 3.51 -6.31 -16.20
C PRO A 19 4.41 -5.11 -16.49
N ALA A 20 4.36 -4.59 -17.72
CA ALA A 20 5.14 -3.42 -18.11
C ALA A 20 4.55 -2.12 -17.53
N GLU A 21 3.21 -2.01 -17.52
CA GLU A 21 2.48 -0.89 -16.91
C GLU A 21 2.73 -0.81 -15.40
N LEU A 22 2.64 -1.93 -14.68
CA LEU A 22 2.89 -1.98 -13.24
C LEU A 22 4.33 -1.58 -12.91
N ARG A 23 5.32 -2.05 -13.69
CA ARG A 23 6.72 -1.59 -13.51
C ARG A 23 6.92 -0.11 -13.83
N ALA A 24 6.19 0.42 -14.82
CA ALA A 24 6.23 1.84 -15.13
C ALA A 24 5.61 2.67 -13.99
N TYR A 25 4.50 2.21 -13.42
CA TYR A 25 3.90 2.79 -12.22
C TYR A 25 4.88 2.84 -11.06
N ASP A 26 5.55 1.72 -10.73
CA ASP A 26 6.52 1.66 -9.64
C ASP A 26 7.65 2.69 -9.83
N ARG A 27 8.17 2.82 -11.06
CA ARG A 27 9.22 3.81 -11.37
C ARG A 27 8.74 5.25 -11.22
N LEU A 28 7.52 5.54 -11.66
CA LEU A 28 6.92 6.87 -11.50
C LEU A 28 6.70 7.19 -10.02
N LEU A 29 6.26 6.20 -9.23
CA LEU A 29 6.04 6.35 -7.80
C LEU A 29 7.34 6.63 -7.04
N GLN A 30 8.43 5.92 -7.38
CA GLN A 30 9.77 6.15 -6.81
C GLN A 30 10.32 7.55 -7.11
N GLN A 31 9.91 8.16 -8.22
CA GLN A 31 10.33 9.51 -8.64
C GLN A 31 9.36 10.60 -8.19
N ARG A 32 8.35 10.23 -7.43
CA ARG A 32 7.37 11.16 -6.91
C ARG A 32 8.05 12.14 -5.96
N LEU A 33 7.55 13.38 -5.95
CA LEU A 33 8.02 14.37 -5.00
C LEU A 33 7.67 13.92 -3.57
N PRO A 34 8.62 14.01 -2.63
CA PRO A 34 8.36 13.62 -1.24
C PRO A 34 7.21 14.45 -0.68
N ASN A 35 6.26 13.78 -0.07
CA ASN A 35 5.20 14.42 0.69
C ASN A 35 5.64 14.50 2.14
N THR A 36 5.58 15.68 2.73
CA THR A 36 5.72 15.82 4.19
C THR A 36 4.52 15.15 4.84
N THR A 37 4.76 14.06 5.56
CA THR A 37 3.73 13.42 6.38
C THR A 37 3.83 13.96 7.80
N PRO A 38 2.73 14.32 8.45
CA PRO A 38 2.74 14.62 9.88
C PRO A 38 3.23 13.40 10.68
N GLU A 39 4.00 13.64 11.70
CA GLU A 39 4.44 12.62 12.64
C GLU A 39 3.25 12.17 13.50
N ARG A 40 2.54 11.13 13.06
CA ARG A 40 1.41 10.50 13.76
C ARG A 40 1.65 9.04 14.08
N LEU A 41 2.80 8.52 13.67
CA LEU A 41 3.14 7.12 13.78
C LEU A 41 4.49 6.96 14.46
N LEU A 42 4.56 5.96 15.34
CA LEU A 42 5.79 5.44 15.91
C LEU A 42 5.81 3.92 15.72
N VAL A 43 6.92 3.36 15.31
CA VAL A 43 7.09 1.91 15.21
C VAL A 43 8.07 1.44 16.29
N ILE A 44 7.62 0.51 17.11
CA ILE A 44 8.49 -0.24 18.03
C ILE A 44 8.76 -1.59 17.39
N GLU A 45 9.98 -1.80 16.98
CA GLU A 45 10.37 -2.99 16.23
C GLU A 45 11.15 -3.99 17.08
N ALA A 46 10.72 -5.26 17.02
CA ALA A 46 11.49 -6.38 17.55
C ALA A 46 12.50 -6.82 16.50
N THR A 47 13.74 -6.34 16.64
CA THR A 47 14.86 -6.63 15.73
C THR A 47 15.42 -8.03 15.94
N GLU A 48 16.29 -8.50 15.04
CA GLU A 48 17.03 -9.76 15.24
C GLU A 48 17.86 -9.74 16.53
N ALA A 49 18.40 -8.58 16.92
CA ALA A 49 19.11 -8.42 18.18
C ALA A 49 18.20 -8.60 19.40
N ASP A 50 16.96 -8.10 19.31
CA ASP A 50 15.96 -8.28 20.37
C ASP A 50 15.54 -9.75 20.50
N ILE A 51 15.33 -10.43 19.37
CA ILE A 51 15.00 -11.86 19.36
C ILE A 51 16.15 -12.70 19.97
N ASN A 52 17.39 -12.38 19.62
CA ASN A 52 18.56 -13.05 20.24
C ASN A 52 18.66 -12.79 21.74
N ARG A 53 18.19 -11.64 22.21
CA ARG A 53 18.24 -11.27 23.64
C ARG A 53 17.08 -11.84 24.45
N TYR A 54 15.86 -11.78 23.92
CA TYR A 54 14.63 -12.09 24.65
C TYR A 54 14.01 -13.44 24.28
N GLY A 55 14.38 -13.99 23.11
CA GLY A 55 13.83 -15.25 22.59
C GLY A 55 12.81 -15.08 21.46
N TYR A 56 12.54 -16.19 20.73
CA TYR A 56 11.53 -16.27 19.69
C TYR A 56 10.52 -17.40 20.02
N PRO A 57 9.21 -17.16 19.89
CA PRO A 57 8.57 -15.85 19.68
C PRO A 57 8.85 -14.89 20.84
N LEU A 58 8.78 -13.57 20.58
CA LEU A 58 9.02 -12.57 21.63
C LEU A 58 8.09 -12.82 22.83
N PRO A 59 8.60 -12.99 24.08
CA PRO A 59 7.76 -13.38 25.22
C PRO A 59 6.66 -12.37 25.56
N ASP A 60 5.52 -12.84 26.04
CA ASP A 60 4.41 -12.00 26.49
C ASP A 60 4.82 -11.00 27.58
N ALA A 61 5.75 -11.41 28.45
CA ALA A 61 6.30 -10.54 29.48
C ALA A 61 7.09 -9.34 28.92
N VAL A 62 7.77 -9.52 27.78
CA VAL A 62 8.50 -8.43 27.12
C VAL A 62 7.52 -7.49 26.44
N LEU A 63 6.51 -8.02 25.76
CA LEU A 63 5.46 -7.20 25.15
C LEU A 63 4.67 -6.38 26.19
N ALA A 64 4.35 -7.00 27.32
CA ALA A 64 3.70 -6.31 28.42
C ALA A 64 4.56 -5.13 28.93
N GLN A 65 5.87 -5.34 29.12
CA GLN A 65 6.80 -4.27 29.53
C GLN A 65 6.88 -3.15 28.48
N VAL A 66 6.88 -3.49 27.17
CA VAL A 66 6.86 -2.49 26.09
C VAL A 66 5.59 -1.64 26.19
N ILE A 67 4.44 -2.26 26.31
CA ILE A 67 3.14 -1.57 26.42
C ILE A 67 3.10 -0.69 27.68
N GLU A 68 3.48 -1.24 28.85
CA GLU A 68 3.55 -0.49 30.10
C GLU A 68 4.52 0.70 30.05
N ARG A 69 5.64 0.54 29.32
CA ARG A 69 6.62 1.62 29.13
C ARG A 69 6.09 2.76 28.26
N LEU A 70 5.17 2.47 27.34
CA LEU A 70 4.54 3.48 26.45
C LEU A 70 3.39 4.23 27.13
N GLN A 71 2.68 3.64 28.10
CA GLN A 71 1.50 4.22 28.74
C GLN A 71 1.71 5.63 29.33
N PRO A 72 2.85 5.95 30.03
CA PRO A 72 3.07 7.30 30.54
C PRO A 72 3.14 8.40 29.51
N TYR A 73 3.31 8.06 28.21
CA TYR A 73 3.32 8.99 27.09
C TYR A 73 1.96 9.14 26.41
N GLU A 74 0.95 8.44 26.93
CA GLU A 74 -0.46 8.52 26.52
C GLU A 74 -0.68 8.30 25.02
N PRO A 75 -0.19 7.18 24.43
CA PRO A 75 -0.42 6.91 23.02
C PRO A 75 -1.92 6.83 22.72
N ARG A 76 -2.37 7.48 21.63
CA ARG A 76 -3.78 7.43 21.23
C ARG A 76 -4.22 6.00 20.96
N LEU A 77 -3.42 5.23 20.21
CA LEU A 77 -3.64 3.81 19.97
C LEU A 77 -2.30 3.07 19.95
N ILE A 78 -2.34 1.81 20.33
CA ILE A 78 -1.23 0.86 20.19
C ILE A 78 -1.74 -0.31 19.34
N GLY A 79 -1.13 -0.52 18.17
CA GLY A 79 -1.38 -1.68 17.30
C GLY A 79 -0.34 -2.76 17.56
N LEU A 80 -0.78 -3.93 18.00
CA LEU A 80 0.09 -5.10 18.18
C LEU A 80 0.09 -5.94 16.90
N ASP A 81 1.13 -5.79 16.09
CA ASP A 81 1.35 -6.52 14.84
C ASP A 81 2.17 -7.80 15.08
N ILE A 82 1.73 -8.59 16.06
CA ILE A 82 2.34 -9.86 16.44
C ILE A 82 1.23 -10.84 16.83
N PHE A 83 1.18 -12.01 16.20
CA PHE A 83 0.19 -13.05 16.52
C PHE A 83 0.32 -13.56 17.96
N ARG A 84 -0.83 -13.70 18.64
CA ARG A 84 -0.95 -14.21 20.01
C ARG A 84 -2.18 -15.12 20.17
N ASP A 85 -2.41 -15.99 19.19
CA ASP A 85 -3.46 -17.01 19.21
C ASP A 85 -3.25 -18.05 20.34
N ARG A 86 -2.00 -18.23 20.77
CA ARG A 86 -1.60 -19.15 21.83
C ARG A 86 -0.91 -18.40 22.96
N PRO A 87 -1.67 -17.87 23.92
CA PRO A 87 -1.09 -17.12 25.04
C PRO A 87 -0.22 -18.02 25.93
N GLU A 88 0.83 -17.45 26.49
CA GLU A 88 1.65 -18.12 27.51
C GLU A 88 0.82 -18.41 28.78
N ALA A 89 1.19 -19.46 29.53
CA ALA A 89 0.56 -19.73 30.81
C ALA A 89 0.82 -18.55 31.77
N ASN A 90 -0.24 -17.99 32.36
CA ASN A 90 -0.20 -16.81 33.23
C ASN A 90 0.40 -15.55 32.50
N SER A 91 0.09 -15.39 31.27
CA SER A 91 0.56 -14.26 30.44
C SER A 91 0.24 -12.91 31.08
N PRO A 92 1.25 -12.05 31.34
CA PRO A 92 1.01 -10.69 31.82
C PRO A 92 0.44 -9.77 30.73
N LEU A 93 0.51 -10.18 29.45
CA LEU A 93 -0.07 -9.47 28.33
C LEU A 93 -1.60 -9.60 28.28
N ALA A 94 -2.15 -10.74 28.73
CA ALA A 94 -3.58 -11.02 28.65
C ALA A 94 -4.47 -9.97 29.35
N PRO A 95 -4.21 -9.52 30.59
CA PRO A 95 -4.99 -8.46 31.22
C PRO A 95 -4.86 -7.11 30.49
N LEU A 96 -3.69 -6.77 29.96
CA LEU A 96 -3.50 -5.54 29.19
C LEU A 96 -4.36 -5.55 27.90
N LEU A 97 -4.39 -6.66 27.18
CA LEU A 97 -5.24 -6.85 26.01
C LEU A 97 -6.73 -6.77 26.35
N ALA A 98 -7.13 -7.26 27.52
CA ALA A 98 -8.53 -7.22 27.95
C ALA A 98 -8.98 -5.81 28.36
N GLU A 99 -8.18 -5.08 29.13
CA GLU A 99 -8.58 -3.90 29.88
C GLU A 99 -8.22 -2.58 29.22
N GLN A 100 -7.17 -2.54 28.37
CA GLN A 100 -6.73 -1.28 27.74
C GLN A 100 -7.47 -1.01 26.43
N ASP A 101 -8.33 -0.01 26.43
CA ASP A 101 -9.19 0.34 25.29
C ASP A 101 -8.41 0.84 24.05
N ASN A 102 -7.19 1.35 24.24
CA ASN A 102 -6.34 1.85 23.17
C ASN A 102 -5.46 0.75 22.52
N LEU A 103 -5.57 -0.52 22.95
CA LEU A 103 -4.86 -1.64 22.35
C LEU A 103 -5.69 -2.30 21.24
N VAL A 104 -5.11 -2.38 20.05
CA VAL A 104 -5.64 -3.10 18.89
C VAL A 104 -4.70 -4.25 18.55
N GLY A 105 -5.22 -5.44 18.39
CA GLY A 105 -4.46 -6.62 17.99
C GLY A 105 -4.93 -7.21 16.68
N LEU A 106 -4.28 -8.29 16.27
CA LEU A 106 -4.55 -8.89 14.97
C LEU A 106 -4.89 -10.38 15.02
N CYS A 107 -5.48 -10.82 13.93
CA CYS A 107 -5.65 -12.21 13.51
C CYS A 107 -5.38 -12.32 12.01
N SER A 108 -5.42 -13.51 11.45
CA SER A 108 -5.33 -13.70 10.00
C SER A 108 -6.51 -14.53 9.52
N GLY A 109 -7.28 -13.99 8.58
CA GLY A 109 -8.36 -14.71 7.94
C GLY A 109 -7.84 -15.79 6.98
N ARG A 110 -8.69 -16.76 6.66
CA ARG A 110 -8.38 -17.77 5.66
C ARG A 110 -8.27 -17.12 4.28
N LEU A 111 -7.12 -17.28 3.64
CA LEU A 111 -6.91 -16.92 2.25
C LEU A 111 -6.38 -18.12 1.47
N GLY A 112 -7.09 -18.49 0.42
CA GLY A 112 -6.71 -19.64 -0.40
C GLY A 112 -6.75 -20.95 0.40
N GLN A 113 -5.59 -21.58 0.60
CA GLN A 113 -5.44 -22.83 1.36
C GLN A 113 -4.91 -22.63 2.80
N GLY A 114 -4.78 -21.38 3.26
CA GLY A 114 -4.33 -21.08 4.61
C GLY A 114 -5.42 -21.34 5.66
N ASP A 115 -5.04 -21.89 6.83
CA ASP A 115 -5.98 -22.20 7.91
C ASP A 115 -6.46 -20.96 8.68
N GLY A 116 -5.85 -19.80 8.44
CA GLY A 116 -6.04 -18.59 9.25
C GLY A 116 -5.37 -18.69 10.63
N ILE A 117 -5.34 -17.59 11.36
CA ILE A 117 -4.78 -17.50 12.71
C ILE A 117 -5.79 -16.78 13.59
N ALA A 118 -6.18 -17.43 14.71
CA ALA A 118 -7.14 -16.86 15.64
C ALA A 118 -6.59 -15.61 16.37
N PRO A 119 -7.46 -14.72 16.84
CA PRO A 119 -7.05 -13.59 17.65
C PRO A 119 -6.57 -14.02 19.04
N PRO A 120 -5.88 -13.11 19.77
CA PRO A 120 -5.62 -13.30 21.20
C PRO A 120 -6.95 -13.52 21.94
N PRO A 121 -7.09 -14.60 22.77
CA PRO A 121 -8.37 -14.92 23.42
C PRO A 121 -8.91 -13.83 24.35
N SER A 122 -8.03 -12.99 24.90
CA SER A 122 -8.40 -11.89 25.80
C SER A 122 -8.76 -10.58 25.09
N LEU A 123 -8.54 -10.49 23.77
CA LEU A 123 -8.79 -9.26 23.03
C LEU A 123 -10.27 -9.16 22.61
N PRO A 124 -10.99 -8.08 22.94
CA PRO A 124 -12.34 -7.81 22.42
C PRO A 124 -12.38 -7.68 20.90
N THR A 125 -13.45 -8.18 20.28
CA THR A 125 -13.62 -8.19 18.81
C THR A 125 -13.61 -6.79 18.20
N GLU A 126 -14.05 -5.78 18.94
CA GLU A 126 -14.10 -4.37 18.50
C GLU A 126 -12.71 -3.79 18.30
N ARG A 127 -11.69 -4.40 18.94
CA ARG A 127 -10.28 -4.00 18.86
C ARG A 127 -9.45 -4.95 18.01
N LEU A 128 -10.11 -5.72 17.14
CA LEU A 128 -9.46 -6.72 16.30
C LEU A 128 -9.39 -6.25 14.85
N GLY A 129 -8.23 -6.41 14.23
CA GLY A 129 -8.03 -6.25 12.79
C GLY A 129 -7.42 -7.51 12.16
N PHE A 130 -7.63 -7.75 10.87
CA PHE A 130 -6.91 -8.80 10.16
C PHE A 130 -5.57 -8.28 9.58
N SER A 131 -4.58 -9.16 9.53
CA SER A 131 -3.24 -8.86 8.98
C SER A 131 -3.10 -9.21 7.49
N ASN A 132 -4.13 -9.80 6.88
CA ASN A 132 -4.08 -10.24 5.49
C ASN A 132 -3.77 -9.08 4.54
N VAL A 133 -2.85 -9.31 3.63
CA VAL A 133 -2.42 -8.38 2.59
C VAL A 133 -2.59 -9.01 1.21
N VAL A 134 -2.62 -8.20 0.16
CA VAL A 134 -2.84 -8.65 -1.21
C VAL A 134 -1.66 -8.29 -2.09
N GLU A 135 -0.93 -9.31 -2.53
CA GLU A 135 0.17 -9.18 -3.48
C GLU A 135 -0.34 -9.20 -4.92
N ASP A 136 0.35 -8.50 -5.80
CA ASP A 136 0.19 -8.68 -7.23
C ASP A 136 0.91 -9.96 -7.71
N HIS A 137 0.64 -10.42 -8.93
CA HIS A 137 1.27 -11.64 -9.48
C HIS A 137 2.80 -11.61 -9.52
N ASP A 138 3.41 -10.44 -9.47
CA ASP A 138 4.86 -10.26 -9.41
C ASP A 138 5.42 -10.18 -7.98
N GLY A 139 4.55 -10.40 -6.97
CA GLY A 139 4.88 -10.35 -5.54
C GLY A 139 4.99 -8.94 -4.96
N VAL A 140 4.59 -7.90 -5.72
CA VAL A 140 4.69 -6.51 -5.25
C VAL A 140 3.38 -6.05 -4.63
N MET A 141 3.49 -5.41 -3.46
CA MET A 141 2.38 -4.86 -2.71
C MET A 141 2.00 -3.48 -3.24
N ARG A 142 0.99 -3.39 -4.10
CA ARG A 142 0.49 -2.10 -4.64
C ARG A 142 -0.91 -1.77 -4.17
N ARG A 143 -1.56 -2.73 -3.52
CA ARG A 143 -2.96 -2.65 -3.11
C ARG A 143 -3.09 -2.71 -1.60
N HIS A 144 -4.09 -2.03 -1.07
CA HIS A 144 -4.46 -2.03 0.33
C HIS A 144 -5.85 -2.64 0.46
N LEU A 145 -5.95 -3.78 1.13
CA LEU A 145 -7.21 -4.40 1.50
C LEU A 145 -7.72 -3.77 2.79
N LEU A 146 -8.79 -2.99 2.70
CA LEU A 146 -9.37 -2.30 3.86
C LEU A 146 -10.36 -3.18 4.62
N PHE A 147 -11.25 -3.83 3.85
CA PHE A 147 -12.34 -4.62 4.40
C PHE A 147 -12.48 -5.93 3.63
N MET A 148 -12.83 -6.99 4.35
CA MET A 148 -13.22 -8.27 3.77
C MET A 148 -14.36 -8.88 4.59
N THR A 149 -15.22 -9.67 3.95
CA THR A 149 -16.19 -10.48 4.66
C THR A 149 -15.53 -11.80 5.04
N PRO A 150 -15.38 -12.13 6.34
CA PRO A 150 -14.81 -13.41 6.75
C PRO A 150 -15.68 -14.58 6.29
N GLU A 151 -15.04 -15.71 5.97
CA GLU A 151 -15.76 -16.95 5.66
C GLU A 151 -16.50 -17.47 6.90
N VAL A 152 -17.49 -18.34 6.67
CA VAL A 152 -18.15 -19.03 7.75
C VAL A 152 -17.14 -19.92 8.47
N ASP A 153 -17.08 -19.84 9.80
CA ASP A 153 -16.10 -20.53 10.64
C ASP A 153 -14.63 -20.07 10.47
N ASP A 154 -14.41 -18.88 9.91
CA ASP A 154 -13.07 -18.28 9.89
C ASP A 154 -12.62 -17.97 11.33
N PRO A 155 -11.38 -18.38 11.71
CA PRO A 155 -10.86 -18.06 13.03
C PRO A 155 -10.69 -16.56 13.28
N CYS A 156 -10.60 -15.76 12.22
CA CYS A 156 -10.46 -14.31 12.25
C CYS A 156 -11.77 -13.64 11.81
N ALA A 157 -12.70 -13.50 12.71
CA ALA A 157 -14.06 -13.02 12.44
C ALA A 157 -14.17 -11.49 12.44
N THR A 158 -13.20 -10.77 11.87
CA THR A 158 -13.25 -9.31 11.71
C THR A 158 -13.33 -8.92 10.23
N GLU A 159 -14.12 -7.88 9.93
CA GLU A 159 -14.21 -7.33 8.58
C GLU A 159 -13.13 -6.30 8.26
N PHE A 160 -12.40 -5.80 9.26
CA PHE A 160 -11.46 -4.69 9.14
C PHE A 160 -10.02 -5.18 9.12
N SER A 161 -9.20 -4.64 8.20
CA SER A 161 -7.75 -4.81 8.34
C SER A 161 -7.21 -4.12 9.59
N LEU A 162 -6.05 -4.54 10.08
CA LEU A 162 -5.37 -3.88 11.20
C LEU A 162 -5.21 -2.37 10.95
N SER A 163 -4.76 -2.01 9.76
CA SER A 163 -4.57 -0.62 9.37
C SER A 163 -5.86 0.18 9.29
N ALA A 164 -6.94 -0.42 8.75
CA ALA A 164 -8.26 0.24 8.72
C ALA A 164 -8.84 0.38 10.12
N ARG A 165 -8.70 -0.64 10.98
CA ARG A 165 -9.14 -0.59 12.38
C ARG A 165 -8.47 0.54 13.14
N LEU A 166 -7.14 0.63 13.07
CA LEU A 166 -6.36 1.69 13.71
C LEU A 166 -6.72 3.08 13.18
N ALA A 167 -6.79 3.23 11.86
CA ALA A 167 -7.10 4.53 11.26
C ALA A 167 -8.52 4.99 11.60
N ILE A 168 -9.52 4.09 11.56
CA ILE A 168 -10.92 4.43 11.87
C ILE A 168 -11.08 4.79 13.34
N GLN A 169 -10.48 4.03 14.27
CA GLN A 169 -10.52 4.38 15.70
C GLN A 169 -9.80 5.69 16.01
N TYR A 170 -8.68 5.96 15.32
CA TYR A 170 -8.01 7.26 15.42
C TYR A 170 -8.92 8.41 14.97
N LEU A 171 -9.58 8.24 13.84
CA LEU A 171 -10.44 9.25 13.22
C LEU A 171 -11.76 9.46 13.97
N ASP A 172 -12.25 8.43 14.66
CA ASP A 172 -13.47 8.52 15.49
C ASP A 172 -13.32 9.58 16.60
N VAL A 173 -12.13 9.65 17.22
CA VAL A 173 -11.79 10.71 18.20
C VAL A 173 -11.83 12.12 17.58
N GLU A 174 -11.55 12.22 16.26
CA GLU A 174 -11.67 13.48 15.50
C GLU A 174 -13.11 13.74 15.01
N GLY A 175 -14.05 12.89 15.36
CA GLY A 175 -15.45 12.96 14.90
C GLY A 175 -15.64 12.58 13.43
N ILE A 176 -14.70 11.84 12.85
CA ILE A 176 -14.73 11.40 11.45
C ILE A 176 -15.11 9.91 11.39
N ALA A 177 -16.36 9.64 11.02
CA ALA A 177 -16.84 8.28 10.80
C ALA A 177 -16.74 7.87 9.32
N PRO A 178 -16.43 6.59 9.01
CA PRO A 178 -16.46 6.07 7.66
C PRO A 178 -17.90 6.03 7.12
N GLN A 179 -18.08 6.36 5.83
CA GLN A 179 -19.38 6.29 5.15
C GLN A 179 -19.22 5.62 3.80
N ILE A 180 -20.06 4.62 3.53
CA ILE A 180 -20.16 4.04 2.18
C ILE A 180 -21.16 4.86 1.38
N LEU A 181 -20.70 5.42 0.27
CA LEU A 181 -21.51 6.23 -0.64
C LEU A 181 -22.35 5.31 -1.57
N PRO A 182 -23.41 5.85 -2.23
CA PRO A 182 -24.24 5.06 -3.12
C PRO A 182 -23.51 4.41 -4.31
N ASP A 183 -22.36 4.91 -4.69
CA ASP A 183 -21.47 4.41 -5.74
C ASP A 183 -20.40 3.45 -5.21
N GLU A 184 -20.62 2.88 -4.03
CA GLU A 184 -19.73 1.94 -3.33
C GLU A 184 -18.36 2.53 -2.93
N GLN A 185 -18.15 3.83 -3.03
CA GLN A 185 -16.94 4.48 -2.54
C GLN A 185 -16.98 4.64 -1.03
N LEU A 186 -15.82 4.52 -0.40
CA LEU A 186 -15.63 4.85 1.02
C LEU A 186 -15.28 6.33 1.16
N GLN A 187 -16.15 7.10 1.81
CA GLN A 187 -15.85 8.44 2.28
C GLN A 187 -15.20 8.33 3.67
N LEU A 188 -13.99 8.88 3.81
CA LEU A 188 -13.27 8.97 5.08
C LEU A 188 -12.71 10.40 5.22
N GLY A 189 -13.34 11.20 6.06
CA GLY A 189 -13.00 12.61 6.18
C GLY A 189 -13.09 13.35 4.83
N ARG A 190 -11.97 13.89 4.38
CA ARG A 190 -11.88 14.62 3.09
C ARG A 190 -11.70 13.71 1.88
N ALA A 191 -11.31 12.44 2.09
CA ALA A 191 -10.98 11.52 1.03
C ALA A 191 -12.14 10.64 0.60
N GLN A 192 -12.17 10.29 -0.69
CA GLN A 192 -13.04 9.28 -1.26
C GLN A 192 -12.19 8.18 -1.88
N PHE A 193 -12.36 6.97 -1.40
CA PHE A 193 -11.66 5.79 -1.87
C PHE A 193 -12.59 4.97 -2.78
N ALA A 194 -12.23 4.89 -4.05
CA ALA A 194 -12.93 4.03 -5.00
C ALA A 194 -12.37 2.60 -4.91
N PRO A 195 -13.21 1.56 -4.74
CA PRO A 195 -12.74 0.18 -4.75
C PRO A 195 -12.19 -0.19 -6.13
N LEU A 196 -11.11 -0.97 -6.14
CA LEU A 196 -10.56 -1.51 -7.36
C LEU A 196 -11.54 -2.49 -8.00
N GLN A 197 -11.64 -2.41 -9.32
CA GLN A 197 -12.46 -3.27 -10.16
C GLN A 197 -11.56 -4.17 -11.02
N SER A 198 -12.12 -5.18 -11.64
CA SER A 198 -11.40 -6.15 -12.48
C SER A 198 -10.46 -5.53 -13.53
N HIS A 199 -10.79 -4.33 -14.01
CA HIS A 199 -10.03 -3.62 -15.04
C HIS A 199 -9.62 -2.20 -14.63
N SER A 200 -9.30 -2.00 -13.34
CA SER A 200 -8.86 -0.69 -12.84
C SER A 200 -7.42 -0.38 -13.29
N GLY A 201 -7.27 0.63 -14.14
CA GLY A 201 -5.96 1.10 -14.59
C GLY A 201 -5.15 0.05 -15.37
N PRO A 202 -3.98 -0.40 -14.88
CA PRO A 202 -3.15 -1.39 -15.57
C PRO A 202 -3.70 -2.81 -15.45
N TYR A 203 -4.59 -3.07 -14.51
CA TYR A 203 -5.05 -4.42 -14.21
C TYR A 203 -5.97 -4.99 -15.29
N HIS A 204 -5.82 -6.30 -15.53
CA HIS A 204 -6.69 -7.11 -16.36
C HIS A 204 -7.09 -8.35 -15.57
N ASN A 205 -8.40 -8.57 -15.42
CA ASN A 205 -8.96 -9.64 -14.60
C ASN A 205 -8.40 -9.67 -13.16
N LEU A 206 -8.31 -8.48 -12.55
CA LEU A 206 -7.91 -8.38 -11.16
C LEU A 206 -8.86 -9.18 -10.27
N ASP A 207 -8.30 -9.98 -9.39
CA ASP A 207 -9.03 -10.52 -8.25
C ASP A 207 -9.23 -9.39 -7.22
N HIS A 208 -10.46 -8.87 -7.16
CA HIS A 208 -10.83 -7.66 -6.42
C HIS A 208 -11.80 -7.94 -5.27
N TRP A 209 -11.78 -9.16 -4.72
CA TRP A 209 -12.58 -9.49 -3.55
C TRP A 209 -12.26 -8.56 -2.37
N GLY A 210 -13.26 -8.33 -1.51
CA GLY A 210 -13.16 -7.34 -0.44
C GLY A 210 -13.09 -5.90 -0.97
N PHE A 211 -12.76 -4.97 -0.11
CA PHE A 211 -12.59 -3.56 -0.46
C PHE A 211 -11.11 -3.24 -0.62
N GLN A 212 -10.60 -3.28 -1.82
CA GLN A 212 -9.21 -3.02 -2.16
C GLN A 212 -9.05 -1.66 -2.82
N VAL A 213 -8.01 -0.92 -2.46
CA VAL A 213 -7.66 0.37 -3.07
C VAL A 213 -6.18 0.40 -3.46
N TRP A 214 -5.77 1.32 -4.32
CA TRP A 214 -4.35 1.59 -4.52
C TRP A 214 -3.71 2.08 -3.23
N LEU A 215 -2.58 1.47 -2.84
CA LEU A 215 -1.79 1.97 -1.72
C LEU A 215 -0.94 3.16 -2.18
N ASN A 216 -1.20 4.31 -1.58
CA ASN A 216 -0.46 5.53 -1.84
C ASN A 216 0.71 5.62 -0.85
N TYR A 217 1.86 5.10 -1.24
CA TYR A 217 3.05 5.07 -0.40
C TYR A 217 3.58 6.47 -0.08
N ALA A 218 3.94 6.71 1.18
CA ALA A 218 4.76 7.84 1.59
C ALA A 218 6.25 7.54 1.31
N ASP A 219 7.09 8.56 1.45
CA ASP A 219 8.55 8.39 1.35
C ASP A 219 9.03 7.39 2.41
N THR A 220 9.71 6.32 1.97
CA THR A 220 10.06 5.18 2.82
C THR A 220 11.12 5.49 3.87
N GLU A 221 11.92 6.56 3.70
CA GLU A 221 13.04 6.85 4.61
C GLU A 221 12.64 7.72 5.81
N THR A 222 11.57 8.50 5.70
CA THR A 222 11.28 9.56 6.69
C THR A 222 9.83 9.61 7.20
N PHE A 223 8.97 8.65 6.80
CA PHE A 223 7.55 8.75 7.14
C PHE A 223 7.21 8.33 8.57
N VAL A 224 8.08 7.58 9.25
CA VAL A 224 7.84 7.06 10.61
C VAL A 224 9.14 6.94 11.40
N GLN A 225 9.08 7.30 12.68
CA GLN A 225 10.16 7.03 13.63
C GLN A 225 10.14 5.55 14.01
N GLN A 226 11.33 4.92 14.10
CA GLN A 226 11.51 3.53 14.48
C GLN A 226 12.41 3.44 15.72
N ILE A 227 12.00 2.62 16.70
CA ILE A 227 12.74 2.38 17.95
C ILE A 227 12.74 0.88 18.20
N SER A 228 13.90 0.30 18.52
CA SER A 228 13.96 -1.12 18.86
C SER A 228 13.36 -1.40 20.24
N VAL A 229 12.87 -2.63 20.45
CA VAL A 229 12.36 -3.07 21.77
C VAL A 229 13.42 -2.90 22.85
N SER A 230 14.67 -3.29 22.58
CA SER A 230 15.74 -3.15 23.57
C SER A 230 16.07 -1.69 23.86
N ASP A 231 16.05 -0.81 22.88
CA ASP A 231 16.29 0.61 23.12
C ASP A 231 15.20 1.23 23.98
N LEU A 232 13.94 0.94 23.68
CA LEU A 232 12.81 1.41 24.49
C LEU A 232 12.90 0.91 25.95
N LEU A 233 13.29 -0.34 26.17
CA LEU A 233 13.31 -0.94 27.50
C LEU A 233 14.57 -0.60 28.32
N THR A 234 15.71 -0.34 27.67
CA THR A 234 17.00 -0.19 28.37
C THR A 234 17.57 1.21 28.34
N GLN A 235 17.20 2.02 27.33
CA GLN A 235 17.66 3.39 27.23
C GLN A 235 16.65 4.35 27.83
N ASN A 236 17.12 5.47 28.36
CA ASN A 236 16.24 6.55 28.78
C ASN A 236 15.90 7.42 27.56
N ILE A 237 15.08 6.85 26.64
CA ILE A 237 14.62 7.57 25.46
C ILE A 237 13.64 8.62 25.96
N ASP A 238 13.91 9.87 25.64
CA ASP A 238 12.99 10.97 25.88
C ASP A 238 11.96 10.98 24.75
N LEU A 239 10.87 10.25 24.98
CA LEU A 239 9.71 10.30 24.08
C LEU A 239 8.90 11.54 24.43
N GLU A 240 8.55 12.32 23.43
CA GLU A 240 7.52 13.33 23.56
C GLU A 240 6.13 12.69 23.83
N SER A 241 5.13 13.49 24.17
CA SER A 241 3.74 12.99 24.31
C SER A 241 3.28 12.30 23.03
N LEU A 242 2.70 11.11 23.18
CA LEU A 242 2.17 10.31 22.08
C LEU A 242 0.64 10.43 21.92
N GLU A 243 0.01 11.41 22.54
CA GLU A 243 -1.47 11.63 22.52
C GLU A 243 -2.07 11.61 21.10
N ASN A 244 -1.30 12.06 20.12
CA ASN A 244 -1.72 12.10 18.71
C ASN A 244 -1.03 11.03 17.86
N HIS A 245 -0.44 10.00 18.48
CA HIS A 245 0.29 8.95 17.76
C HIS A 245 -0.44 7.61 17.85
N ILE A 246 -0.33 6.85 16.76
CA ILE A 246 -0.51 5.40 16.75
C ILE A 246 0.87 4.79 16.89
N VAL A 247 1.06 3.95 17.89
CA VAL A 247 2.28 3.16 18.07
C VAL A 247 2.04 1.77 17.52
N LEU A 248 2.81 1.36 16.52
CA LEU A 248 2.79 -0.02 16.00
C LEU A 248 3.93 -0.81 16.63
N ILE A 249 3.61 -1.99 17.19
CA ILE A 249 4.59 -2.92 17.75
C ILE A 249 4.62 -4.14 16.85
N GLY A 250 5.75 -4.42 16.19
CA GLY A 250 5.86 -5.55 15.27
C GLY A 250 7.29 -6.06 15.14
N MET A 251 7.51 -6.98 14.22
CA MET A 251 8.81 -7.63 14.04
C MET A 251 9.56 -7.08 12.83
N SER A 252 10.89 -6.88 12.99
CA SER A 252 11.84 -6.59 11.92
C SER A 252 13.04 -7.54 11.97
N ALA A 253 12.75 -8.85 12.11
CA ALA A 253 13.72 -9.91 12.31
C ALA A 253 13.73 -10.89 11.13
N PRO A 254 14.51 -10.64 10.05
CA PRO A 254 14.42 -11.40 8.79
C PRO A 254 14.86 -12.86 8.91
N VAL A 255 15.69 -13.21 9.87
CA VAL A 255 16.12 -14.59 10.10
C VAL A 255 15.10 -15.36 10.92
N SER A 256 14.53 -14.71 11.95
CA SER A 256 13.57 -15.33 12.87
C SER A 256 12.15 -15.34 12.31
N ASN A 257 11.77 -14.33 11.50
CA ASN A 257 10.45 -14.22 10.86
C ASN A 257 10.56 -13.88 9.36
N PRO A 258 11.10 -14.78 8.52
CA PRO A 258 11.38 -14.49 7.12
C PRO A 258 10.12 -14.32 6.24
N THR A 259 8.95 -14.73 6.73
CA THR A 259 7.69 -14.65 5.99
C THR A 259 6.99 -13.30 6.09
N ASP A 260 7.48 -12.41 6.96
CA ASP A 260 6.89 -11.09 7.21
C ASP A 260 7.68 -9.97 6.53
N PHE A 261 8.10 -10.24 5.29
CA PHE A 261 8.86 -9.30 4.47
C PHE A 261 8.28 -9.24 3.06
N PHE A 262 7.91 -8.04 2.64
CA PHE A 262 7.12 -7.79 1.42
C PHE A 262 7.88 -6.92 0.42
N LEU A 263 7.70 -7.21 -0.86
CA LEU A 263 8.18 -6.32 -1.92
C LEU A 263 7.21 -5.15 -2.07
N THR A 264 7.74 -3.95 -1.96
CA THR A 264 7.00 -2.71 -2.25
C THR A 264 7.47 -2.11 -3.58
N PRO A 265 6.73 -1.19 -4.20
CA PRO A 265 7.19 -0.48 -5.39
C PRO A 265 8.59 0.14 -5.25
N ALA A 266 8.96 0.59 -4.04
CA ALA A 266 10.27 1.16 -3.75
C ALA A 266 11.41 0.13 -3.91
N GLY A 267 11.23 -1.08 -3.37
CA GLY A 267 12.25 -2.12 -3.39
C GLY A 267 12.25 -3.02 -4.63
N ALA A 268 11.11 -3.14 -5.31
CA ALA A 268 10.91 -4.09 -6.42
C ALA A 268 11.83 -3.85 -7.63
N ASN A 269 12.19 -2.60 -7.89
CA ASN A 269 13.05 -2.21 -9.00
C ASN A 269 14.54 -2.05 -8.62
N GLN A 270 14.90 -2.33 -7.38
CA GLN A 270 16.29 -2.31 -6.92
C GLN A 270 17.00 -3.65 -7.22
N TRP A 271 18.34 -3.62 -7.25
CA TRP A 271 19.13 -4.84 -7.37
C TRP A 271 20.27 -4.85 -6.33
N PRO A 272 20.27 -5.83 -5.40
CA PRO A 272 19.21 -6.83 -5.16
C PRO A 272 17.90 -6.19 -4.75
N ARG A 273 16.76 -6.90 -4.96
CA ARG A 273 15.45 -6.44 -4.52
C ARG A 273 15.45 -6.26 -3.00
N GLN A 274 14.87 -5.16 -2.54
CA GLN A 274 14.73 -4.88 -1.12
C GLN A 274 13.29 -5.13 -0.68
N GLN A 275 13.16 -5.81 0.44
CA GLN A 275 11.87 -6.07 1.06
C GLN A 275 11.67 -5.12 2.25
N THR A 276 10.42 -4.85 2.54
CA THR A 276 9.97 -4.02 3.67
C THR A 276 9.33 -4.94 4.70
N GLU A 277 9.59 -4.71 5.95
CA GLU A 277 9.00 -5.40 7.10
C GLU A 277 7.49 -5.22 7.14
N GLY A 278 6.75 -6.26 7.62
CA GLY A 278 5.30 -6.23 7.72
C GLY A 278 4.79 -5.07 8.56
N VAL A 279 5.41 -4.81 9.70
CA VAL A 279 5.03 -3.70 10.58
C VAL A 279 5.18 -2.32 9.88
N LEU A 280 6.21 -2.13 9.05
CA LEU A 280 6.37 -0.90 8.26
C LEU A 280 5.37 -0.83 7.12
N LEU A 281 5.00 -1.96 6.52
CA LEU A 281 3.92 -2.01 5.53
C LEU A 281 2.59 -1.61 6.16
N HIS A 282 2.25 -2.14 7.35
CA HIS A 282 1.06 -1.73 8.09
C HIS A 282 1.11 -0.24 8.49
N ALA A 283 2.28 0.28 8.88
CA ALA A 283 2.46 1.71 9.13
C ALA A 283 2.18 2.56 7.87
N GLN A 284 2.68 2.15 6.69
CA GLN A 284 2.35 2.79 5.41
C GLN A 284 0.85 2.78 5.12
N MET A 285 0.18 1.66 5.40
CA MET A 285 -1.27 1.51 5.19
C MET A 285 -2.07 2.43 6.13
N VAL A 286 -1.70 2.52 7.40
CA VAL A 286 -2.31 3.47 8.36
C VAL A 286 -2.07 4.91 7.91
N ASN A 287 -0.82 5.25 7.58
CA ASN A 287 -0.45 6.59 7.12
C ASN A 287 -1.25 7.02 5.88
N HIS A 288 -1.44 6.12 4.92
CA HIS A 288 -2.24 6.36 3.72
C HIS A 288 -3.68 6.81 4.07
N LEU A 289 -4.33 6.13 5.02
CA LEU A 289 -5.70 6.47 5.42
C LEU A 289 -5.76 7.79 6.18
N LEU A 290 -4.85 8.02 7.13
CA LEU A 290 -4.83 9.23 7.94
C LEU A 290 -4.49 10.48 7.12
N THR A 291 -3.46 10.42 6.27
CA THR A 291 -3.08 11.56 5.42
C THR A 291 -4.15 11.89 4.38
N ALA A 292 -4.84 10.88 3.86
CA ALA A 292 -5.98 11.10 2.98
C ALA A 292 -7.15 11.78 3.71
N ALA A 293 -7.51 11.29 4.88
CA ALA A 293 -8.67 11.78 5.64
C ALA A 293 -8.45 13.19 6.22
N LEU A 294 -7.26 13.44 6.78
CA LEU A 294 -6.96 14.64 7.55
C LEU A 294 -6.24 15.72 6.73
N ASP A 295 -5.25 15.33 5.92
CA ASP A 295 -4.35 16.27 5.23
C ASP A 295 -4.78 16.53 3.79
N GLY A 296 -5.79 15.80 3.30
CA GLY A 296 -6.33 15.96 1.94
C GLY A 296 -5.42 15.39 0.85
N GLN A 297 -4.51 14.46 1.20
CA GLN A 297 -3.79 13.68 0.20
C GLN A 297 -4.79 12.80 -0.56
N SER A 298 -5.01 13.11 -1.84
CA SER A 298 -5.96 12.33 -2.63
C SER A 298 -5.48 10.89 -2.81
N PRO A 299 -6.36 9.88 -2.61
CA PRO A 299 -6.08 8.51 -3.03
C PRO A 299 -5.76 8.45 -4.52
N ILE A 300 -4.97 7.46 -4.95
CA ILE A 300 -4.65 7.27 -6.36
C ILE A 300 -5.92 6.88 -7.11
N ARG A 301 -6.21 7.62 -8.17
CA ARG A 301 -7.38 7.46 -9.03
C ARG A 301 -6.95 6.98 -10.41
N VAL A 302 -7.83 6.21 -11.05
CA VAL A 302 -7.67 5.77 -12.43
C VAL A 302 -8.77 6.38 -13.29
N TRP A 303 -8.47 6.60 -14.57
CA TRP A 303 -9.49 7.07 -15.48
C TRP A 303 -10.50 5.97 -15.84
N PRO A 304 -11.73 6.33 -16.21
CA PRO A 304 -12.65 5.38 -16.83
C PRO A 304 -12.04 4.80 -18.12
N VAL A 305 -12.28 3.52 -18.38
CA VAL A 305 -11.72 2.79 -19.52
C VAL A 305 -11.88 3.55 -20.85
N GLY A 306 -13.04 4.19 -21.09
CA GLY A 306 -13.28 4.97 -22.29
C GLY A 306 -12.29 6.14 -22.47
N VAL A 307 -11.94 6.83 -21.38
CA VAL A 307 -10.98 7.95 -21.41
C VAL A 307 -9.56 7.43 -21.68
N GLU A 308 -9.20 6.29 -21.08
CA GLU A 308 -7.90 5.65 -21.35
C GLU A 308 -7.74 5.22 -22.81
N LEU A 309 -8.82 4.69 -23.42
CA LEU A 309 -8.82 4.33 -24.85
C LEU A 309 -8.59 5.56 -25.74
N VAL A 310 -9.27 6.68 -25.45
CA VAL A 310 -9.08 7.95 -26.16
C VAL A 310 -7.65 8.46 -25.98
N TRP A 311 -7.10 8.40 -24.79
CA TRP A 311 -5.73 8.77 -24.49
C TRP A 311 -4.71 7.99 -25.33
N ILE A 312 -4.82 6.66 -25.33
CA ILE A 312 -3.94 5.80 -26.12
C ILE A 312 -4.07 6.10 -27.61
N ALA A 313 -5.32 6.25 -28.13
CA ALA A 313 -5.57 6.57 -29.52
C ALA A 313 -5.01 7.96 -29.92
N ALA A 314 -5.10 8.95 -29.05
CA ALA A 314 -4.55 10.28 -29.28
C ALA A 314 -3.01 10.23 -29.42
N TRP A 315 -2.32 9.49 -28.56
CA TRP A 315 -0.86 9.31 -28.68
C TRP A 315 -0.46 8.53 -29.93
N CYS A 316 -1.24 7.50 -30.33
CA CYS A 316 -1.05 6.85 -31.63
C CYS A 316 -1.25 7.82 -32.81
N GLY A 317 -2.24 8.71 -32.72
CA GLY A 317 -2.48 9.76 -33.70
C GLY A 317 -1.31 10.75 -33.83
N LEU A 318 -0.78 11.21 -32.68
CA LEU A 318 0.42 12.06 -32.61
C LEU A 318 1.63 11.37 -33.22
N GLY A 319 1.88 10.08 -32.89
CA GLY A 319 2.96 9.32 -33.51
C GLY A 319 2.80 9.21 -35.02
N GLY A 320 1.58 8.93 -35.51
CA GLY A 320 1.29 8.94 -36.95
C GLY A 320 1.58 10.29 -37.63
N LEU A 321 1.20 11.38 -36.97
CA LEU A 321 1.49 12.74 -37.46
C LEU A 321 3.00 13.02 -37.50
N VAL A 322 3.75 12.58 -36.48
CA VAL A 322 5.21 12.67 -36.44
C VAL A 322 5.83 11.92 -37.61
N GLY A 323 5.47 10.66 -37.85
CA GLY A 323 5.98 9.87 -38.96
C GLY A 323 5.64 10.45 -40.33
N TRP A 324 4.45 11.04 -40.49
CA TRP A 324 4.04 11.70 -41.74
C TRP A 324 4.75 13.03 -41.99
N ARG A 325 4.99 13.84 -40.92
CA ARG A 325 5.53 15.20 -41.04
C ARG A 325 7.03 15.24 -41.33
N TRP A 326 7.81 14.34 -40.73
CA TRP A 326 9.26 14.32 -40.85
C TRP A 326 9.74 13.17 -41.74
N ARG A 327 10.22 13.55 -42.94
CA ARG A 327 10.73 12.63 -43.98
C ARG A 327 12.19 12.21 -43.75
N ARG A 328 12.93 12.88 -42.87
CA ARG A 328 14.30 12.52 -42.50
C ARG A 328 14.25 11.62 -41.25
N LEU A 329 14.88 10.45 -41.35
CA LEU A 329 14.87 9.46 -40.27
C LEU A 329 15.34 10.06 -38.92
N SER A 330 16.44 10.86 -38.93
CA SER A 330 16.94 11.51 -37.72
C SER A 330 15.90 12.40 -37.04
N MET A 331 15.17 13.21 -37.85
CA MET A 331 14.12 14.09 -37.31
C MET A 331 12.92 13.30 -36.80
N ALA A 332 12.51 12.20 -37.49
CA ALA A 332 11.44 11.34 -37.05
C ALA A 332 11.80 10.64 -35.72
N VAL A 333 13.05 10.16 -35.58
CA VAL A 333 13.53 9.54 -34.33
C VAL A 333 13.58 10.55 -33.18
N ILE A 334 14.09 11.77 -33.40
CA ILE A 334 14.14 12.83 -32.39
C ILE A 334 12.72 13.22 -31.96
N ALA A 335 11.79 13.38 -32.89
CA ALA A 335 10.42 13.76 -32.58
C ALA A 335 9.64 12.63 -31.87
N ALA A 336 9.88 11.38 -32.27
CA ALA A 336 9.30 10.22 -31.55
C ALA A 336 9.85 10.13 -30.13
N GLY A 337 11.15 10.26 -29.93
CA GLY A 337 11.78 10.29 -28.60
C GLY A 337 11.26 11.44 -27.75
N GLY A 338 11.13 12.63 -28.31
CA GLY A 338 10.54 13.79 -27.66
C GLY A 338 9.08 13.58 -27.26
N SER A 339 8.29 12.90 -28.10
CA SER A 339 6.89 12.55 -27.77
C SER A 339 6.80 11.57 -26.59
N VAL A 340 7.69 10.56 -26.55
CA VAL A 340 7.73 9.60 -25.42
C VAL A 340 8.18 10.29 -24.13
N LEU A 341 9.17 11.18 -24.19
CA LEU A 341 9.61 11.97 -23.03
C LEU A 341 8.49 12.90 -22.53
N LEU A 342 7.77 13.54 -23.45
CA LEU A 342 6.62 14.37 -23.10
C LEU A 342 5.51 13.55 -22.43
N LEU A 343 5.18 12.39 -22.99
CA LEU A 343 4.22 11.45 -22.41
C LEU A 343 4.64 11.04 -20.99
N TYR A 344 5.92 10.70 -20.80
CA TYR A 344 6.46 10.34 -19.49
C TYR A 344 6.33 11.49 -18.49
N GLY A 345 6.69 12.71 -18.88
CA GLY A 345 6.56 13.89 -18.03
C GLY A 345 5.11 14.20 -17.65
N ILE A 346 4.16 14.03 -18.59
CA ILE A 346 2.73 14.19 -18.28
C ILE A 346 2.24 13.10 -17.33
N ALA A 347 2.60 11.84 -17.55
CA ALA A 347 2.21 10.74 -16.68
C ALA A 347 2.78 10.93 -15.27
N TRP A 348 4.04 11.36 -15.15
CA TRP A 348 4.66 11.71 -13.87
C TRP A 348 3.94 12.87 -13.17
N GLY A 349 3.63 13.94 -13.89
CA GLY A 349 2.89 15.08 -13.36
C GLY A 349 1.49 14.70 -12.89
N LEU A 350 0.76 13.89 -13.66
CA LEU A 350 -0.56 13.39 -13.28
C LEU A 350 -0.50 12.47 -12.04
N LEU A 351 0.53 11.62 -11.92
CA LEU A 351 0.69 10.77 -10.74
C LEU A 351 0.98 11.60 -9.47
N ASN A 352 1.72 12.71 -9.59
CA ASN A 352 1.88 13.65 -8.46
C ASN A 352 0.56 14.32 -8.04
N LEU A 353 -0.42 14.38 -8.96
CA LEU A 353 -1.80 14.80 -8.68
C LEU A 353 -2.71 13.61 -8.31
N SER A 354 -2.13 12.46 -7.98
CA SER A 354 -2.83 11.22 -7.64
C SER A 354 -3.69 10.65 -8.77
N TRP A 355 -3.33 10.89 -10.04
CA TRP A 355 -3.95 10.27 -11.21
C TRP A 355 -2.99 9.33 -11.90
N TRP A 356 -3.38 8.06 -11.99
CA TRP A 356 -2.69 7.10 -12.85
C TRP A 356 -3.25 7.15 -14.28
N VAL A 357 -2.37 7.08 -15.27
CA VAL A 357 -2.75 7.05 -16.70
C VAL A 357 -1.91 6.01 -17.45
N PRO A 358 -2.44 5.41 -18.54
CA PRO A 358 -1.71 4.41 -19.32
C PRO A 358 -0.47 5.01 -20.00
N LEU A 359 0.72 4.65 -19.52
CA LEU A 359 2.00 5.12 -20.07
C LEU A 359 2.52 4.20 -21.17
N VAL A 360 2.63 2.89 -20.89
CA VAL A 360 3.28 1.93 -21.79
C VAL A 360 2.49 1.71 -23.07
N PRO A 361 1.16 1.47 -23.07
CA PRO A 361 0.40 1.32 -24.29
C PRO A 361 0.42 2.60 -25.14
N ALA A 362 0.37 3.78 -24.52
CA ALA A 362 0.47 5.05 -25.24
C ALA A 362 1.85 5.24 -25.90
N ALA A 363 2.95 4.91 -25.21
CA ALA A 363 4.31 5.00 -25.73
C ALA A 363 4.56 4.01 -26.88
N ILE A 364 4.15 2.75 -26.71
CA ILE A 364 4.26 1.71 -27.75
C ILE A 364 3.42 2.13 -28.98
N GLY A 365 2.18 2.55 -28.75
CA GLY A 365 1.28 2.95 -29.81
C GLY A 365 1.79 4.15 -30.62
N ALA A 366 2.30 5.18 -29.95
CA ALA A 366 2.91 6.33 -30.62
C ALA A 366 4.12 5.93 -31.44
N THR A 367 5.00 5.07 -30.90
CA THR A 367 6.21 4.61 -31.58
C THR A 367 5.86 3.77 -32.83
N LEU A 368 4.97 2.79 -32.69
CA LEU A 368 4.52 1.95 -33.81
C LEU A 368 3.83 2.77 -34.89
N ALA A 369 3.01 3.74 -34.52
CA ALA A 369 2.36 4.63 -35.49
C ALA A 369 3.36 5.51 -36.21
N THR A 370 4.42 6.01 -35.54
CA THR A 370 5.50 6.79 -36.17
C THR A 370 6.25 5.94 -37.19
N VAL A 371 6.68 4.73 -36.81
CA VAL A 371 7.42 3.83 -37.71
C VAL A 371 6.56 3.42 -38.89
N GLY A 372 5.30 3.01 -38.66
CA GLY A 372 4.41 2.58 -39.75
C GLY A 372 4.08 3.66 -40.75
N THR A 373 3.85 4.92 -40.31
CA THR A 373 3.57 6.02 -41.21
C THR A 373 4.83 6.53 -41.91
N PHE A 374 5.99 6.53 -41.25
CA PHE A 374 7.27 6.85 -41.88
C PHE A 374 7.63 5.86 -42.98
N ALA A 375 7.44 4.55 -42.75
CA ALA A 375 7.74 3.51 -43.73
C ALA A 375 6.78 3.51 -44.94
N SER A 376 5.54 4.02 -44.79
CA SER A 376 4.53 4.08 -45.85
C SER A 376 4.51 5.41 -46.60
N ALA A 377 5.30 6.37 -46.22
CA ALA A 377 5.36 7.72 -46.75
C ALA A 377 6.61 7.97 -47.60
#